data_ccd1b04231386ae840bb46fe39f066c2
#
_entry.id   ccd1b04231386ae840bb46fe39f066c2
#
_cell.length_a   1.000
_cell.length_b   1.000
_cell.length_c   1.000
_cell.angle_alpha   90.00
_cell.angle_beta   90.00
_cell.angle_gamma   90.00
#
_symmetry.space_group_name_H-M   'P 1'
#
loop_
_entity.id
_entity.type
_entity.pdbx_description
1 polymer ?
#
loop_
_entity_poly.entity_id
_entity_poly.type
_entity_poly.pdbx_seq_one_letter_code
_entity_poly.pdbx_strand_id
1 'polypeptide(L)'
;MQIKLDDLSGGEVITLLQEHLADMYATSPPESVHALDIEALKASNIRFFSAWHDNTLAGCVAIKALDSQQAELKSMRTSHAFRGKGIGQALLQYIINHAKAQGFAVLSLETGTQDYFAPARNLYRKFGFSDCGPFGQYKLDPNSHFMTLSLRD
;
A
#
# COMPACT_ATOMS: atom_id res chain seq x y z
N MET A 1 16.09 2.89 -10.53
CA MET A 1 14.76 3.36 -10.08
C MET A 1 14.92 4.22 -8.85
N GLN A 2 14.18 5.31 -8.78
CA GLN A 2 14.21 6.21 -7.63
C GLN A 2 12.86 6.18 -6.91
N ILE A 3 12.88 5.96 -5.60
CA ILE A 3 11.71 6.06 -4.73
C ILE A 3 11.90 7.28 -3.83
N LYS A 4 10.91 8.19 -3.81
CA LYS A 4 11.04 9.44 -3.07
C LYS A 4 9.73 9.83 -2.40
N LEU A 5 9.85 10.59 -1.31
CA LEU A 5 8.69 11.21 -0.65
C LEU A 5 8.01 12.14 -1.66
N ASP A 6 6.68 12.09 -1.73
CA ASP A 6 5.89 12.78 -2.75
C ASP A 6 4.80 13.62 -2.08
N ASP A 7 4.59 14.83 -2.58
CA ASP A 7 3.61 15.77 -2.02
C ASP A 7 2.21 15.65 -2.65
N LEU A 8 2.03 14.69 -3.56
CA LEU A 8 0.73 14.44 -4.22
C LEU A 8 0.27 15.59 -5.14
N SER A 9 1.20 16.39 -5.64
CA SER A 9 0.88 17.51 -6.53
C SER A 9 1.05 17.18 -8.02
N GLY A 10 1.78 16.11 -8.37
CA GLY A 10 2.07 15.77 -9.76
C GLY A 10 0.90 15.07 -10.46
N GLY A 11 0.63 15.46 -11.71
CA GLY A 11 -0.49 14.92 -12.48
C GLY A 11 -0.41 13.42 -12.71
N GLU A 12 0.80 12.87 -12.89
CA GLU A 12 0.99 11.43 -13.11
C GLU A 12 0.62 10.63 -11.87
N VAL A 13 1.00 11.11 -10.68
CA VAL A 13 0.65 10.47 -9.41
C VAL A 13 -0.86 10.53 -9.18
N ILE A 14 -1.49 11.67 -9.44
CA ILE A 14 -2.93 11.84 -9.30
C ILE A 14 -3.67 10.85 -10.22
N THR A 15 -3.24 10.75 -11.47
CA THR A 15 -3.84 9.82 -12.44
C THR A 15 -3.70 8.36 -11.97
N LEU A 16 -2.53 7.99 -11.47
CA LEU A 16 -2.29 6.63 -10.97
C LEU A 16 -3.22 6.29 -9.80
N LEU A 17 -3.41 7.23 -8.87
CA LEU A 17 -4.29 7.03 -7.73
C LEU A 17 -5.76 6.98 -8.12
N GLN A 18 -6.17 7.76 -9.12
CA GLN A 18 -7.54 7.70 -9.65
C GLN A 18 -7.82 6.34 -10.30
N GLU A 19 -6.87 5.81 -11.06
CA GLU A 19 -6.97 4.47 -11.64
C GLU A 19 -7.07 3.40 -10.55
N HIS A 20 -6.29 3.56 -9.48
CA HIS A 20 -6.31 2.64 -8.34
C HIS A 20 -7.69 2.59 -7.71
N LEU A 21 -8.29 3.74 -7.41
CA LEU A 21 -9.64 3.80 -6.84
C LEU A 21 -10.69 3.21 -7.79
N ALA A 22 -10.58 3.50 -9.09
CA ALA A 22 -11.50 2.95 -10.08
C ALA A 22 -11.45 1.41 -10.11
N ASP A 23 -10.26 0.83 -10.06
CA ASP A 23 -10.08 -0.62 -10.02
C ASP A 23 -10.63 -1.23 -8.73
N MET A 24 -10.46 -0.54 -7.60
CA MET A 24 -11.00 -0.97 -6.30
C MET A 24 -12.53 -1.03 -6.35
N TYR A 25 -13.19 0.02 -6.86
CA TYR A 25 -14.65 0.04 -6.99
C TYR A 25 -15.16 -0.96 -8.03
N ALA A 26 -14.36 -1.29 -9.04
CA ALA A 26 -14.75 -2.26 -10.07
C ALA A 26 -14.67 -3.71 -9.55
N THR A 27 -13.85 -3.98 -8.53
CA THR A 27 -13.56 -5.34 -8.05
C THR A 27 -14.12 -5.65 -6.66
N SER A 28 -14.62 -4.63 -5.93
CA SER A 28 -15.13 -4.80 -4.57
C SER A 28 -16.40 -3.97 -4.37
N PRO A 29 -17.32 -4.41 -3.48
CA PRO A 29 -18.46 -3.57 -3.11
C PRO A 29 -17.99 -2.24 -2.52
N PRO A 30 -18.72 -1.12 -2.76
CA PRO A 30 -18.29 0.20 -2.26
C PRO A 30 -18.02 0.24 -0.75
N GLU A 31 -18.82 -0.46 0.06
CA GLU A 31 -18.66 -0.53 1.51
C GLU A 31 -17.40 -1.27 1.95
N SER A 32 -16.77 -2.04 1.08
CA SER A 32 -15.54 -2.79 1.34
C SER A 32 -14.30 -2.10 0.77
N VAL A 33 -14.44 -0.95 0.14
CA VAL A 33 -13.31 -0.19 -0.41
C VAL A 33 -12.77 0.74 0.68
N HIS A 34 -11.53 0.51 1.08
CA HIS A 34 -10.85 1.25 2.15
C HIS A 34 -9.67 2.09 1.63
N ALA A 35 -9.50 2.18 0.31
CA ALA A 35 -8.46 3.01 -0.28
C ALA A 35 -8.76 4.49 -0.02
N LEU A 36 -7.71 5.23 0.33
CA LEU A 36 -7.83 6.66 0.65
C LEU A 36 -7.81 7.47 -0.64
N ASP A 37 -8.59 8.57 -0.66
CA ASP A 37 -8.50 9.56 -1.71
C ASP A 37 -7.24 10.44 -1.55
N ILE A 38 -7.00 11.31 -2.53
CA ILE A 38 -5.79 12.13 -2.56
C ILE A 38 -5.69 13.05 -1.34
N GLU A 39 -6.81 13.67 -0.93
CA GLU A 39 -6.79 14.56 0.22
C GLU A 39 -6.52 13.83 1.52
N ALA A 40 -7.10 12.63 1.70
CA ALA A 40 -6.85 11.81 2.88
C ALA A 40 -5.38 11.36 2.95
N LEU A 41 -4.74 11.12 1.81
CA LEU A 41 -3.32 10.75 1.77
C LEU A 41 -2.39 11.89 2.19
N LYS A 42 -2.86 13.13 2.25
CA LYS A 42 -2.09 14.28 2.73
C LYS A 42 -2.11 14.45 4.25
N ALA A 43 -2.80 13.58 4.98
CA ALA A 43 -2.87 13.66 6.44
C ALA A 43 -1.46 13.58 7.06
N SER A 44 -1.29 14.23 8.22
CA SER A 44 0.02 14.34 8.87
C SER A 44 0.61 13.01 9.33
N ASN A 45 -0.23 12.00 9.56
CA ASN A 45 0.22 10.65 9.97
C ASN A 45 0.47 9.72 8.78
N ILE A 46 0.42 10.23 7.55
CA ILE A 46 0.66 9.46 6.33
C ILE A 46 1.88 10.02 5.61
N ARG A 47 2.77 9.11 5.17
CA ARG A 47 3.86 9.44 4.25
C ARG A 47 3.59 8.71 2.94
N PHE A 48 3.65 9.45 1.85
CA PHE A 48 3.38 8.94 0.52
C PHE A 48 4.65 8.98 -0.31
N PHE A 49 4.93 7.88 -1.00
CA PHE A 49 6.14 7.73 -1.83
C PHE A 49 5.77 7.39 -3.26
N SER A 50 6.53 7.95 -4.20
CA SER A 50 6.42 7.63 -5.62
C SER A 50 7.73 7.01 -6.11
N ALA A 51 7.60 6.05 -7.05
CA ALA A 51 8.73 5.36 -7.67
C ALA A 51 8.85 5.77 -9.13
N TRP A 52 10.05 6.13 -9.55
CA TRP A 52 10.32 6.68 -10.88
C TRP A 52 11.44 5.90 -11.56
N HIS A 53 11.26 5.63 -12.84
CA HIS A 53 12.26 5.04 -13.71
C HIS A 53 12.44 5.95 -14.91
N ASP A 54 13.63 6.56 -15.06
CA ASP A 54 13.94 7.49 -16.15
C ASP A 54 12.86 8.55 -16.37
N ASN A 55 12.47 9.23 -15.28
CA ASN A 55 11.46 10.30 -15.28
C ASN A 55 10.03 9.83 -15.58
N THR A 56 9.78 8.52 -15.61
CA THR A 56 8.44 7.95 -15.79
C THR A 56 7.97 7.34 -14.47
N LEU A 57 6.74 7.65 -14.06
CA LEU A 57 6.16 7.11 -12.83
C LEU A 57 5.93 5.60 -12.98
N ALA A 58 6.55 4.83 -12.09
CA ALA A 58 6.45 3.37 -12.08
C ALA A 58 5.46 2.85 -11.05
N GLY A 59 5.27 3.55 -9.94
CA GLY A 59 4.37 3.11 -8.90
C GLY A 59 4.35 4.04 -7.70
N CYS A 60 3.56 3.65 -6.69
CA CYS A 60 3.45 4.42 -5.45
C CYS A 60 3.15 3.49 -4.27
N VAL A 61 3.36 4.02 -3.07
CA VAL A 61 3.01 3.35 -1.81
C VAL A 61 2.89 4.39 -0.70
N ALA A 62 1.99 4.14 0.25
CA ALA A 62 1.85 5.00 1.43
C ALA A 62 2.03 4.17 2.69
N ILE A 63 2.46 4.83 3.77
CA ILE A 63 2.49 4.27 5.11
C ILE A 63 1.75 5.22 6.06
N LYS A 64 0.84 4.65 6.85
CA LYS A 64 0.05 5.39 7.83
C LYS A 64 0.47 4.97 9.23
N ALA A 65 0.86 5.91 10.07
CA ALA A 65 1.10 5.63 11.47
C ALA A 65 -0.24 5.47 12.20
N LEU A 66 -0.47 4.30 12.78
CA LEU A 66 -1.67 4.03 13.60
C LEU A 66 -1.44 4.46 15.04
N ASP A 67 -0.25 4.17 15.56
CA ASP A 67 0.26 4.63 16.84
C ASP A 67 1.79 4.60 16.80
N SER A 68 2.46 4.69 17.93
CA SER A 68 3.92 4.71 17.98
C SER A 68 4.57 3.36 17.63
N GLN A 69 3.80 2.27 17.63
CA GLN A 69 4.31 0.91 17.39
C GLN A 69 3.77 0.26 16.13
N GLN A 70 2.62 0.72 15.63
CA GLN A 70 1.92 0.09 14.54
C GLN A 70 1.79 1.02 13.34
N ALA A 71 2.09 0.52 12.17
CA ALA A 71 1.90 1.23 10.91
C ALA A 71 1.10 0.38 9.93
N GLU A 72 0.47 1.03 8.99
CA GLU A 72 -0.31 0.39 7.93
C GLU A 72 0.23 0.75 6.56
N LEU A 73 0.47 -0.26 5.72
CA LEU A 73 0.79 -0.07 4.31
C LEU A 73 -0.50 0.20 3.56
N LYS A 74 -0.53 1.26 2.75
CA LYS A 74 -1.71 1.67 1.98
C LYS A 74 -1.33 2.04 0.56
N SER A 75 -2.30 1.97 -0.34
CA SER A 75 -2.24 2.54 -1.69
C SER A 75 -1.01 2.10 -2.49
N MET A 76 -0.55 0.86 -2.31
CA MET A 76 0.53 0.33 -3.12
C MET A 76 0.01 -0.03 -4.50
N ARG A 77 0.63 0.55 -5.52
CA ARG A 77 0.23 0.31 -6.90
C ARG A 77 1.41 0.44 -7.84
N THR A 78 1.49 -0.49 -8.79
CA THR A 78 2.41 -0.42 -9.92
C THR A 78 1.65 0.06 -11.15
N SER A 79 2.23 1.00 -11.92
CA SER A 79 1.59 1.45 -13.16
C SER A 79 1.56 0.30 -14.18
N HIS A 80 0.59 0.31 -15.09
CA HIS A 80 0.42 -0.76 -16.08
C HIS A 80 1.68 -1.03 -16.89
N ALA A 81 2.38 0.03 -17.33
CA ALA A 81 3.56 -0.08 -18.17
C ALA A 81 4.73 -0.79 -17.44
N PHE A 82 4.71 -0.83 -16.12
CA PHE A 82 5.78 -1.39 -15.31
C PHE A 82 5.41 -2.69 -14.59
N ARG A 83 4.25 -3.26 -14.86
CA ARG A 83 3.84 -4.53 -14.26
C ARG A 83 4.76 -5.67 -14.72
N GLY A 84 5.04 -6.60 -13.81
CA GLY A 84 5.93 -7.72 -14.08
C GLY A 84 7.41 -7.37 -14.10
N LYS A 85 7.80 -6.18 -13.65
CA LYS A 85 9.19 -5.71 -13.66
C LYS A 85 9.79 -5.53 -12.26
N GLY A 86 9.13 -6.06 -11.22
CA GLY A 86 9.66 -6.03 -9.87
C GLY A 86 9.41 -4.73 -9.11
N ILE A 87 8.56 -3.83 -9.60
CA ILE A 87 8.28 -2.55 -8.96
C ILE A 87 7.58 -2.75 -7.61
N GLY A 88 6.54 -3.61 -7.57
CA GLY A 88 5.83 -3.91 -6.33
C GLY A 88 6.76 -4.46 -5.26
N GLN A 89 7.66 -5.36 -5.65
CA GLN A 89 8.66 -5.93 -4.75
C GLN A 89 9.61 -4.85 -4.21
N ALA A 90 10.07 -3.94 -5.05
CA ALA A 90 10.94 -2.84 -4.64
C ALA A 90 10.22 -1.86 -3.72
N LEU A 91 8.97 -1.52 -4.01
CA LEU A 91 8.16 -0.65 -3.17
C LEU A 91 7.92 -1.27 -1.79
N LEU A 92 7.58 -2.55 -1.76
CA LEU A 92 7.34 -3.25 -0.51
C LEU A 92 8.60 -3.31 0.36
N GLN A 93 9.75 -3.64 -0.24
CA GLN A 93 11.01 -3.66 0.48
C GLN A 93 11.36 -2.27 1.02
N TYR A 94 11.13 -1.24 0.23
CA TYR A 94 11.39 0.14 0.65
C TYR A 94 10.54 0.52 1.87
N ILE A 95 9.25 0.19 1.84
CA ILE A 95 8.34 0.56 2.93
C ILE A 95 8.63 -0.23 4.21
N ILE A 96 9.03 -1.50 4.08
CA ILE A 96 9.44 -2.31 5.23
C ILE A 96 10.68 -1.70 5.89
N ASN A 97 11.68 -1.33 5.08
CA ASN A 97 12.90 -0.71 5.59
C ASN A 97 12.61 0.65 6.25
N HIS A 98 11.73 1.43 5.64
CA HIS A 98 11.30 2.72 6.18
C HIS A 98 10.60 2.55 7.53
N ALA A 99 9.67 1.61 7.62
CA ALA A 99 8.94 1.33 8.87
C ALA A 99 9.89 0.90 10.00
N LYS A 100 10.87 0.05 9.70
CA LYS A 100 11.91 -0.34 10.67
C LYS A 100 12.72 0.87 11.13
N ALA A 101 13.16 1.71 10.20
CA ALA A 101 13.96 2.89 10.50
C ALA A 101 13.20 3.90 11.37
N GLN A 102 11.88 3.97 11.21
CA GLN A 102 11.01 4.84 12.01
C GLN A 102 10.67 4.25 13.39
N GLY A 103 11.09 3.03 13.68
CA GLY A 103 10.88 2.40 14.98
C GLY A 103 9.56 1.68 15.17
N PHE A 104 8.80 1.46 14.10
CA PHE A 104 7.57 0.67 14.20
C PHE A 104 7.89 -0.79 14.48
N ALA A 105 7.04 -1.41 15.31
CA ALA A 105 7.18 -2.82 15.68
C ALA A 105 6.44 -3.74 14.71
N VAL A 106 5.36 -3.23 14.09
CA VAL A 106 4.44 -4.02 13.26
C VAL A 106 4.02 -3.19 12.05
N LEU A 107 4.00 -3.83 10.88
CA LEU A 107 3.43 -3.29 9.66
C LEU A 107 2.29 -4.20 9.23
N SER A 108 1.09 -3.64 9.07
CA SER A 108 -0.10 -4.38 8.70
C SER A 108 -0.71 -3.80 7.42
N LEU A 109 -1.58 -4.55 6.79
CA LEU A 109 -2.27 -4.12 5.58
C LEU A 109 -3.64 -4.78 5.46
N GLU A 110 -4.51 -4.14 4.70
CA GLU A 110 -5.77 -4.72 4.24
C GLU A 110 -5.74 -4.78 2.72
N THR A 111 -6.17 -5.91 2.16
CA THR A 111 -6.30 -6.09 0.71
C THR A 111 -7.59 -6.87 0.43
N GLY A 112 -7.92 -7.09 -0.84
CA GLY A 112 -9.14 -7.82 -1.18
C GLY A 112 -8.96 -9.32 -1.14
N THR A 113 -10.10 -10.04 -1.07
CA THR A 113 -10.16 -11.50 -1.12
C THR A 113 -10.36 -12.01 -2.55
N GLN A 114 -10.76 -11.16 -3.48
CA GLN A 114 -11.01 -11.52 -4.87
C GLN A 114 -9.73 -11.97 -5.60
N ASP A 115 -9.88 -12.71 -6.69
CA ASP A 115 -8.76 -13.22 -7.49
C ASP A 115 -7.88 -12.09 -8.05
N TYR A 116 -8.46 -10.92 -8.30
CA TYR A 116 -7.71 -9.73 -8.72
C TYR A 116 -6.55 -9.42 -7.76
N PHE A 117 -6.73 -9.65 -6.45
CA PHE A 117 -5.75 -9.33 -5.42
C PHE A 117 -4.81 -10.50 -5.08
N ALA A 118 -4.98 -11.67 -5.71
CA ALA A 118 -4.15 -12.83 -5.40
C ALA A 118 -2.65 -12.58 -5.61
N PRO A 119 -2.21 -11.91 -6.71
CA PRO A 119 -0.78 -11.60 -6.87
C PRO A 119 -0.22 -10.73 -5.73
N ALA A 120 -1.01 -9.76 -5.25
CA ALA A 120 -0.60 -8.91 -4.14
C ALA A 120 -0.47 -9.73 -2.84
N ARG A 121 -1.47 -10.56 -2.53
CA ARG A 121 -1.40 -11.42 -1.34
C ARG A 121 -0.19 -12.35 -1.37
N ASN A 122 0.11 -12.93 -2.53
CA ASN A 122 1.27 -13.80 -2.68
C ASN A 122 2.59 -13.06 -2.49
N LEU A 123 2.67 -11.83 -2.99
CA LEU A 123 3.84 -10.97 -2.78
C LEU A 123 4.04 -10.67 -1.29
N TYR A 124 2.98 -10.32 -0.58
CA TYR A 124 3.06 -10.03 0.86
C TYR A 124 3.53 -11.26 1.63
N ARG A 125 2.99 -12.45 1.34
CA ARG A 125 3.43 -13.69 1.98
C ARG A 125 4.91 -13.98 1.73
N LYS A 126 5.37 -13.72 0.50
CA LYS A 126 6.79 -13.90 0.14
C LYS A 126 7.72 -13.03 1.01
N PHE A 127 7.23 -11.86 1.44
CA PHE A 127 7.98 -10.95 2.30
C PHE A 127 7.80 -11.23 3.80
N GLY A 128 7.08 -12.28 4.15
CA GLY A 128 6.93 -12.71 5.54
C GLY A 128 5.65 -12.26 6.22
N PHE A 129 4.75 -11.59 5.52
CA PHE A 129 3.44 -11.25 6.07
C PHE A 129 2.63 -12.53 6.29
N SER A 130 1.91 -12.57 7.41
CA SER A 130 0.99 -13.65 7.73
C SER A 130 -0.43 -13.12 7.87
N ASP A 131 -1.40 -14.00 7.69
CA ASP A 131 -2.81 -13.64 7.82
C ASP A 131 -3.12 -13.27 9.26
N CYS A 132 -3.96 -12.25 9.45
CA CYS A 132 -4.39 -11.81 10.78
C CYS A 132 -5.84 -11.35 10.75
N GLY A 133 -6.38 -11.01 11.91
CA GLY A 133 -7.70 -10.39 12.03
C GLY A 133 -7.65 -8.89 11.72
N PRO A 134 -8.82 -8.22 11.75
CA PRO A 134 -8.89 -6.79 11.56
C PRO A 134 -8.03 -6.03 12.58
N PHE A 135 -7.42 -4.94 12.13
CA PHE A 135 -6.61 -4.07 12.97
C PHE A 135 -7.10 -2.62 12.83
N GLY A 136 -6.62 -1.73 13.71
CA GLY A 136 -7.04 -0.32 13.66
C GLY A 136 -8.55 -0.20 13.81
N GLN A 137 -9.18 0.49 12.89
CA GLN A 137 -10.63 0.70 12.88
C GLN A 137 -11.36 -0.23 11.91
N TYR A 138 -10.67 -1.19 11.32
CA TYR A 138 -11.29 -2.16 10.42
C TYR A 138 -12.20 -3.12 11.16
N LYS A 139 -13.22 -3.62 10.44
CA LYS A 139 -14.13 -4.66 10.91
C LYS A 139 -14.01 -5.88 10.02
N LEU A 140 -14.42 -7.06 10.53
CA LEU A 140 -14.51 -8.25 9.71
C LEU A 140 -15.40 -7.98 8.49
N ASP A 141 -14.88 -8.34 7.31
CA ASP A 141 -15.57 -8.17 6.04
C ASP A 141 -15.12 -9.33 5.13
N PRO A 142 -16.06 -10.07 4.51
CA PRO A 142 -15.69 -11.19 3.63
C PRO A 142 -14.90 -10.73 2.40
N ASN A 143 -14.93 -9.44 2.05
CA ASN A 143 -14.18 -8.87 0.94
C ASN A 143 -12.82 -8.30 1.35
N SER A 144 -12.48 -8.33 2.64
CA SER A 144 -11.22 -7.81 3.17
C SER A 144 -10.35 -8.93 3.72
N HIS A 145 -9.09 -8.91 3.35
CA HIS A 145 -8.06 -9.82 3.81
C HIS A 145 -7.00 -9.00 4.57
N PHE A 146 -6.73 -9.38 5.81
CA PHE A 146 -5.80 -8.65 6.68
C PHE A 146 -4.52 -9.43 6.84
N MET A 147 -3.39 -8.75 6.77
CA MET A 147 -2.07 -9.36 6.92
C MET A 147 -1.17 -8.48 7.76
N THR A 148 -0.21 -9.10 8.44
CA THR A 148 0.69 -8.39 9.36
C THR A 148 2.11 -8.95 9.27
N LEU A 149 3.08 -8.07 9.51
CA LEU A 149 4.51 -8.41 9.55
C LEU A 149 5.13 -7.84 10.82
N SER A 150 5.78 -8.70 11.61
CA SER A 150 6.61 -8.22 12.72
C SER A 150 7.90 -7.61 12.16
N LEU A 151 8.21 -6.39 12.61
CA LEU A 151 9.42 -5.66 12.19
C LEU A 151 10.55 -5.84 13.20
N ARG A 152 10.28 -6.48 14.33
CA ARG A 152 11.27 -6.77 15.38
C ARG A 152 11.73 -8.22 15.28
N ASP A 153 13.00 -8.42 15.52
CA ASP A 153 13.60 -9.75 15.56
C ASP A 153 13.22 -10.50 16.82
#